data_683eefa66d4cd5b281b413beeaac3fe6
#
_entry.id   683eefa66d4cd5b281b413beeaac3fe6
#
_cell.length_a   1.000
_cell.length_b   1.000
_cell.length_c   1.000
_cell.angle_alpha   90.00
_cell.angle_beta   90.00
_cell.angle_gamma   90.00
#
_symmetry.space_group_name_H-M   'P 1'
#
loop_
_entity.id
_entity.type
_entity.pdbx_description
1 polymer ?
#
loop_
_entity_poly.entity_id
_entity_poly.type
_entity_poly.pdbx_seq_one_letter_code
_entity_poly.pdbx_strand_id
1 'polypeptide(L)'
;DADVESQAVEIGQALTEILKMFETFSSPLTDILDKLPTPANRRVARARERLDETIYQIIDERRSSSEDRGDLLSMMLMAQDEEGGGGMSDDQLRDELMTLFLAGHETTANALAWTWYLLSQNPEAEAKLHQELDTVLGDRLPTMDDVRRLEYTERVMTESMRCYPPVWVMGRRSIGSYKVGEYTIPAGSIVLVSQYVMHHNEEYYPEPFKFDPDRWTAENRASRPKYSYFPFGGGPRLCIGEQFAWAEGILIIATLAQRWKMGYESKGPVELQPLITLRPKGGVKMKLERR
;
A
#
# COMPACT_ATOMS: atom_id res chain seq x y z
N ASP A 1 2.38 4.28 -18.31
CA ASP A 1 1.13 4.68 -19.00
C ASP A 1 0.54 3.55 -19.87
N ALA A 2 0.31 2.39 -19.26
CA ALA A 2 -0.50 1.37 -19.91
C ALA A 2 -1.98 1.67 -19.64
N ASP A 3 -2.82 1.67 -20.67
CA ASP A 3 -4.26 1.78 -20.50
C ASP A 3 -4.82 0.42 -20.06
N VAL A 4 -4.97 0.29 -18.77
CA VAL A 4 -5.58 -0.91 -18.16
C VAL A 4 -7.03 -0.66 -17.73
N GLU A 5 -7.62 0.47 -18.07
CA GLU A 5 -8.97 0.85 -17.63
C GLU A 5 -10.02 -0.18 -18.08
N SER A 6 -9.93 -0.65 -19.32
CA SER A 6 -10.82 -1.67 -19.87
C SER A 6 -10.65 -3.06 -19.21
N GLN A 7 -9.51 -3.33 -18.59
CA GLN A 7 -9.16 -4.58 -17.93
C GLN A 7 -9.11 -4.47 -16.40
N ALA A 8 -9.34 -3.27 -15.83
CA ALA A 8 -9.16 -2.98 -14.41
C ALA A 8 -9.94 -3.94 -13.48
N VAL A 9 -11.18 -4.28 -13.85
CA VAL A 9 -12.01 -5.20 -13.06
C VAL A 9 -11.44 -6.63 -13.08
N GLU A 10 -11.00 -7.08 -14.24
CA GLU A 10 -10.43 -8.43 -14.42
C GLU A 10 -9.09 -8.57 -13.71
N ILE A 11 -8.23 -7.56 -13.85
CA ILE A 11 -6.95 -7.47 -13.16
C ILE A 11 -7.15 -7.45 -11.64
N GLY A 12 -8.08 -6.65 -11.13
CA GLY A 12 -8.40 -6.58 -9.71
C GLY A 12 -8.93 -7.90 -9.14
N GLN A 13 -9.71 -8.64 -9.92
CA GLN A 13 -10.15 -10.00 -9.56
C GLN A 13 -8.98 -10.99 -9.54
N ALA A 14 -8.13 -10.96 -10.56
CA ALA A 14 -6.95 -11.82 -10.64
C ALA A 14 -6.00 -11.58 -9.45
N LEU A 15 -5.74 -10.31 -9.10
CA LEU A 15 -4.97 -9.93 -7.92
C LEU A 15 -5.58 -10.46 -6.62
N THR A 16 -6.89 -10.32 -6.48
CA THR A 16 -7.60 -10.81 -5.29
C THR A 16 -7.47 -12.33 -5.13
N GLU A 17 -7.55 -13.10 -6.23
CA GLU A 17 -7.37 -14.56 -6.18
C GLU A 17 -5.92 -14.95 -5.83
N ILE A 18 -4.92 -14.25 -6.35
CA ILE A 18 -3.51 -14.49 -6.01
C ILE A 18 -3.25 -14.18 -4.53
N LEU A 19 -3.78 -13.07 -4.03
CA LEU A 19 -3.58 -12.67 -2.64
C LEU A 19 -4.25 -13.63 -1.64
N LYS A 20 -5.37 -14.28 -2.01
CA LYS A 20 -5.97 -15.34 -1.18
C LYS A 20 -5.06 -16.55 -0.98
N MET A 21 -4.15 -16.84 -1.91
CA MET A 21 -3.18 -17.93 -1.75
C MET A 21 -2.30 -17.72 -0.51
N PHE A 22 -1.98 -16.47 -0.20
CA PHE A 22 -1.17 -16.15 0.98
C PHE A 22 -1.91 -16.36 2.32
N GLU A 23 -3.23 -16.55 2.31
CA GLU A 23 -4.00 -16.90 3.51
C GLU A 23 -3.61 -18.28 4.07
N THR A 24 -3.12 -19.17 3.22
CA THR A 24 -2.74 -20.55 3.57
C THR A 24 -1.27 -20.69 4.00
N PHE A 25 -0.48 -19.64 3.91
CA PHE A 25 0.98 -19.65 4.16
C PHE A 25 1.39 -20.09 5.58
N SER A 26 0.45 -20.16 6.51
CA SER A 26 0.71 -20.53 7.90
C SER A 26 0.63 -22.03 8.19
N SER A 27 0.33 -22.86 7.18
CA SER A 27 0.21 -24.30 7.35
C SER A 27 1.50 -25.03 6.96
N PRO A 28 2.05 -25.95 7.76
CA PRO A 28 3.20 -26.75 7.39
C PRO A 28 2.95 -27.69 6.19
N LEU A 29 1.69 -27.82 5.77
CA LEU A 29 1.28 -28.62 4.60
C LEU A 29 1.12 -27.78 3.33
N THR A 30 1.38 -26.48 3.38
CA THR A 30 1.17 -25.55 2.25
C THR A 30 1.91 -26.01 1.00
N ASP A 31 3.19 -26.41 1.11
CA ASP A 31 4.00 -26.87 -0.01
C ASP A 31 3.42 -28.09 -0.75
N ILE A 32 2.62 -28.91 -0.05
CA ILE A 32 1.97 -30.08 -0.63
C ILE A 32 0.62 -29.67 -1.22
N LEU A 33 -0.15 -28.84 -0.49
CA LEU A 33 -1.49 -28.41 -0.91
C LEU A 33 -1.43 -27.53 -2.16
N ASP A 34 -0.42 -26.68 -2.29
CA ASP A 34 -0.23 -25.80 -3.44
C ASP A 34 0.08 -26.56 -4.75
N LYS A 35 0.63 -27.77 -4.65
CA LYS A 35 0.91 -28.63 -5.81
C LYS A 35 -0.31 -29.45 -6.26
N LEU A 36 -1.37 -29.50 -5.45
CA LEU A 36 -2.57 -30.25 -5.81
C LEU A 36 -3.44 -29.47 -6.80
N PRO A 37 -4.04 -30.09 -7.80
CA PRO A 37 -4.88 -29.43 -8.79
C PRO A 37 -6.29 -29.14 -8.24
N THR A 38 -6.36 -28.47 -7.09
CA THR A 38 -7.61 -28.07 -6.47
C THR A 38 -8.33 -26.99 -7.30
N PRO A 39 -9.65 -26.84 -7.19
CA PRO A 39 -10.36 -25.74 -7.84
C PRO A 39 -9.81 -24.34 -7.45
N ALA A 40 -9.32 -24.17 -6.22
CA ALA A 40 -8.69 -22.94 -5.77
C ALA A 40 -7.36 -22.69 -6.50
N ASN A 41 -6.45 -23.67 -6.52
CA ASN A 41 -5.16 -23.56 -7.19
C ASN A 41 -5.31 -23.35 -8.70
N ARG A 42 -6.33 -23.95 -9.33
CA ARG A 42 -6.65 -23.71 -10.75
C ARG A 42 -7.14 -22.29 -11.02
N ARG A 43 -7.89 -21.66 -10.08
CA ARG A 43 -8.29 -20.25 -10.20
C ARG A 43 -7.07 -19.33 -10.10
N VAL A 44 -6.21 -19.57 -9.11
CA VAL A 44 -4.97 -18.81 -8.93
C VAL A 44 -4.06 -18.94 -10.16
N ALA A 45 -3.88 -20.15 -10.69
CA ALA A 45 -3.07 -20.39 -11.89
C ALA A 45 -3.58 -19.59 -13.09
N ARG A 46 -4.91 -19.62 -13.35
CA ARG A 46 -5.51 -18.83 -14.43
C ARG A 46 -5.39 -17.32 -14.18
N ALA A 47 -5.55 -16.87 -12.94
CA ALA A 47 -5.38 -15.46 -12.59
C ALA A 47 -3.95 -14.98 -12.86
N ARG A 48 -2.96 -15.83 -12.51
CA ARG A 48 -1.54 -15.54 -12.79
C ARG A 48 -1.27 -15.49 -14.30
N GLU A 49 -1.77 -16.48 -15.05
CA GLU A 49 -1.62 -16.55 -16.52
C GLU A 49 -2.13 -15.28 -17.19
N ARG A 50 -3.31 -14.80 -16.82
CA ARG A 50 -3.88 -13.54 -17.34
C ARG A 50 -3.03 -12.32 -17.02
N LEU A 51 -2.51 -12.20 -15.79
CA LEU A 51 -1.63 -11.10 -15.44
C LEU A 51 -0.31 -11.16 -16.21
N ASP A 52 0.23 -12.37 -16.39
CA ASP A 52 1.43 -12.60 -17.21
C ASP A 52 1.20 -12.16 -18.66
N GLU A 53 0.10 -12.58 -19.27
CA GLU A 53 -0.29 -12.17 -20.64
C GLU A 53 -0.37 -10.65 -20.76
N THR A 54 -1.04 -9.98 -19.82
CA THR A 54 -1.16 -8.53 -19.80
C THR A 54 0.21 -7.85 -19.70
N ILE A 55 1.06 -8.34 -18.81
CA ILE A 55 2.40 -7.73 -18.59
C ILE A 55 3.30 -7.96 -19.83
N TYR A 56 3.31 -9.16 -20.41
CA TYR A 56 4.09 -9.41 -21.61
C TYR A 56 3.59 -8.58 -22.79
N GLN A 57 2.29 -8.41 -22.92
CA GLN A 57 1.73 -7.50 -23.96
C GLN A 57 2.26 -6.07 -23.78
N ILE A 58 2.26 -5.54 -22.55
CA ILE A 58 2.77 -4.18 -22.26
C ILE A 58 4.28 -4.09 -22.58
N ILE A 59 5.07 -5.13 -22.27
CA ILE A 59 6.51 -5.17 -22.60
C ILE A 59 6.71 -5.16 -24.10
N ASP A 60 5.99 -6.01 -24.84
CA ASP A 60 6.11 -6.15 -26.29
C ASP A 60 5.72 -4.86 -27.03
N GLU A 61 4.60 -4.22 -26.61
CA GLU A 61 4.17 -2.93 -27.17
C GLU A 61 5.24 -1.86 -26.97
N ARG A 62 5.84 -1.79 -25.78
CA ARG A 62 6.87 -0.79 -25.47
C ARG A 62 8.18 -1.04 -26.23
N ARG A 63 8.62 -2.29 -26.33
CA ARG A 63 9.81 -2.66 -27.13
C ARG A 63 9.61 -2.34 -28.61
N SER A 64 8.39 -2.61 -29.14
CA SER A 64 8.06 -2.36 -30.54
C SER A 64 8.01 -0.86 -30.88
N SER A 65 7.54 -0.03 -29.96
CA SER A 65 7.47 1.42 -30.18
C SER A 65 8.81 2.11 -30.04
N SER A 66 9.77 1.52 -29.32
CA SER A 66 11.06 2.13 -28.95
C SER A 66 10.93 3.55 -28.34
N GLU A 67 9.75 3.86 -27.81
CA GLU A 67 9.42 5.17 -27.26
C GLU A 67 9.79 5.23 -25.77
N ASP A 68 10.60 6.22 -25.40
CA ASP A 68 10.82 6.56 -24.01
C ASP A 68 9.66 7.44 -23.52
N ARG A 69 8.76 6.86 -22.70
CA ARG A 69 7.64 7.59 -22.10
C ARG A 69 7.99 8.24 -20.77
N GLY A 70 9.25 8.16 -20.34
CA GLY A 70 9.69 8.67 -19.05
C GLY A 70 9.04 7.96 -17.85
N ASP A 71 8.53 6.74 -18.05
CA ASP A 71 7.93 5.91 -17.02
C ASP A 71 8.88 4.80 -16.53
N LEU A 72 8.48 4.10 -15.47
CA LEU A 72 9.29 3.07 -14.85
C LEU A 72 9.63 1.93 -15.82
N LEU A 73 8.72 1.53 -16.70
CA LEU A 73 8.98 0.49 -17.70
C LEU A 73 10.06 0.94 -18.69
N SER A 74 10.01 2.19 -19.18
CA SER A 74 11.06 2.75 -20.02
C SER A 74 12.42 2.74 -19.33
N MET A 75 12.45 3.13 -18.04
CA MET A 75 13.69 3.10 -17.24
C MET A 75 14.24 1.68 -17.09
N MET A 76 13.40 0.67 -16.81
CA MET A 76 13.83 -0.72 -16.70
C MET A 76 14.30 -1.31 -18.03
N LEU A 77 13.63 -0.98 -19.13
CA LEU A 77 14.04 -1.40 -20.48
C LEU A 77 15.40 -0.82 -20.90
N MET A 78 15.73 0.38 -20.44
CA MET A 78 17.01 1.05 -20.72
C MET A 78 18.10 0.71 -19.71
N ALA A 79 17.75 0.08 -18.57
CA ALA A 79 18.73 -0.31 -17.56
C ALA A 79 19.69 -1.33 -18.13
N GLN A 80 21.00 -1.08 -17.95
CA GLN A 80 22.08 -1.98 -18.31
C GLN A 80 22.88 -2.33 -17.06
N ASP A 81 23.37 -3.55 -17.01
CA ASP A 81 24.23 -3.99 -15.91
C ASP A 81 25.58 -3.25 -15.97
N GLU A 82 26.02 -2.68 -14.85
CA GLU A 82 27.29 -1.92 -14.75
C GLU A 82 28.52 -2.77 -15.12
N GLU A 83 28.44 -4.08 -14.97
CA GLU A 83 29.53 -5.02 -15.28
C GLU A 83 29.58 -5.46 -16.77
N GLY A 84 28.87 -4.76 -17.66
CA GLY A 84 28.88 -5.01 -19.11
C GLY A 84 27.98 -6.17 -19.55
N GLY A 85 27.05 -6.57 -18.71
CA GLY A 85 25.92 -7.44 -19.02
C GLY A 85 24.89 -6.73 -19.90
N GLY A 86 24.03 -7.52 -20.56
CA GLY A 86 22.90 -6.99 -21.32
C GLY A 86 21.84 -6.32 -20.42
N GLY A 87 20.81 -5.75 -21.02
CA GLY A 87 19.62 -5.28 -20.29
C GLY A 87 18.82 -6.44 -19.68
N MET A 88 17.75 -6.10 -18.93
CA MET A 88 16.85 -7.08 -18.34
C MET A 88 16.19 -7.97 -19.42
N SER A 89 16.12 -9.26 -19.16
CA SER A 89 15.32 -10.19 -19.97
C SER A 89 13.83 -9.93 -19.79
N ASP A 90 12.99 -10.42 -20.70
CA ASP A 90 11.53 -10.24 -20.60
C ASP A 90 10.97 -10.93 -19.35
N ASP A 91 11.55 -12.07 -18.94
CA ASP A 91 11.17 -12.76 -17.71
C ASP A 91 11.53 -11.93 -16.47
N GLN A 92 12.70 -11.29 -16.45
CA GLN A 92 13.07 -10.36 -15.37
C GLN A 92 12.16 -9.14 -15.32
N LEU A 93 11.90 -8.51 -16.48
CA LEU A 93 10.97 -7.38 -16.58
C LEU A 93 9.57 -7.77 -16.10
N ARG A 94 9.09 -8.93 -16.50
CA ARG A 94 7.80 -9.46 -16.05
C ARG A 94 7.76 -9.64 -14.54
N ASP A 95 8.79 -10.20 -13.93
CA ASP A 95 8.85 -10.43 -12.48
C ASP A 95 8.90 -9.13 -11.70
N GLU A 96 9.67 -8.14 -12.16
CA GLU A 96 9.73 -6.81 -11.57
C GLU A 96 8.40 -6.06 -11.69
N LEU A 97 7.80 -6.05 -12.88
CA LEU A 97 6.51 -5.40 -13.12
C LEU A 97 5.39 -6.05 -12.30
N MET A 98 5.36 -7.39 -12.22
CA MET A 98 4.40 -8.11 -11.38
C MET A 98 4.55 -7.72 -9.92
N THR A 99 5.79 -7.64 -9.42
CA THR A 99 6.09 -7.26 -8.04
C THR A 99 5.61 -5.84 -7.75
N LEU A 100 5.93 -4.87 -8.61
CA LEU A 100 5.52 -3.49 -8.47
C LEU A 100 4.00 -3.32 -8.53
N PHE A 101 3.37 -4.05 -9.43
CA PHE A 101 1.92 -4.02 -9.61
C PHE A 101 1.17 -4.55 -8.38
N LEU A 102 1.57 -5.72 -7.87
CA LEU A 102 0.97 -6.31 -6.67
C LEU A 102 1.20 -5.42 -5.45
N ALA A 103 2.42 -4.95 -5.25
CA ALA A 103 2.80 -4.15 -4.08
C ALA A 103 2.14 -2.76 -4.09
N GLY A 104 2.06 -2.10 -5.24
CA GLY A 104 1.51 -0.75 -5.36
C GLY A 104 -0.01 -0.70 -5.27
N HIS A 105 -0.70 -1.61 -5.95
CA HIS A 105 -2.16 -1.60 -6.03
C HIS A 105 -2.85 -1.84 -4.69
N GLU A 106 -2.53 -2.96 -4.05
CA GLU A 106 -3.25 -3.43 -2.86
C GLU A 106 -3.02 -2.54 -1.63
N THR A 107 -1.77 -2.13 -1.42
CA THR A 107 -1.40 -1.37 -0.22
C THR A 107 -2.02 0.03 -0.23
N THR A 108 -1.94 0.74 -1.35
CA THR A 108 -2.53 2.08 -1.50
C THR A 108 -4.06 2.03 -1.45
N ALA A 109 -4.68 1.04 -2.10
CA ALA A 109 -6.13 0.86 -2.05
C ALA A 109 -6.65 0.65 -0.63
N ASN A 110 -5.96 -0.17 0.20
CA ASN A 110 -6.33 -0.37 1.60
C ASN A 110 -6.09 0.88 2.45
N ALA A 111 -4.97 1.60 2.25
CA ALA A 111 -4.71 2.86 2.95
C ALA A 111 -5.84 3.87 2.70
N LEU A 112 -6.26 4.03 1.44
CA LEU A 112 -7.35 4.92 1.06
C LEU A 112 -8.70 4.47 1.61
N ALA A 113 -9.02 3.18 1.54
CA ALA A 113 -10.27 2.64 2.09
C ALA A 113 -10.39 2.92 3.59
N TRP A 114 -9.32 2.71 4.35
CA TRP A 114 -9.28 3.03 5.78
C TRP A 114 -9.33 4.54 6.04
N THR A 115 -8.69 5.35 5.22
CA THR A 115 -8.73 6.81 5.33
C THR A 115 -10.17 7.33 5.18
N TRP A 116 -10.89 6.87 4.18
CA TRP A 116 -12.29 7.28 3.99
C TRP A 116 -13.20 6.78 5.11
N TYR A 117 -13.00 5.56 5.60
CA TYR A 117 -13.72 5.06 6.77
C TYR A 117 -13.49 5.96 7.98
N LEU A 118 -12.22 6.28 8.30
CA LEU A 118 -11.88 7.13 9.44
C LEU A 118 -12.41 8.54 9.31
N LEU A 119 -12.31 9.16 8.15
CA LEU A 119 -12.90 10.50 7.91
C LEU A 119 -14.40 10.50 8.12
N SER A 120 -15.11 9.47 7.63
CA SER A 120 -16.56 9.37 7.82
C SER A 120 -17.01 9.24 9.28
N GLN A 121 -16.12 8.79 10.16
CA GLN A 121 -16.38 8.68 11.62
C GLN A 121 -15.89 9.91 12.40
N ASN A 122 -15.14 10.83 11.74
CA ASN A 122 -14.52 11.98 12.39
C ASN A 122 -14.81 13.29 11.62
N PRO A 123 -16.03 13.83 11.73
CA PRO A 123 -16.48 14.97 10.94
C PRO A 123 -15.65 16.25 11.19
N GLU A 124 -15.02 16.41 12.36
CA GLU A 124 -14.15 17.54 12.63
C GLU A 124 -12.84 17.46 11.81
N ALA A 125 -12.27 16.26 11.68
CA ALA A 125 -11.10 16.05 10.83
C ALA A 125 -11.45 16.22 9.34
N GLU A 126 -12.62 15.72 8.91
CA GLU A 126 -13.13 15.94 7.56
C GLU A 126 -13.31 17.43 7.25
N ALA A 127 -13.87 18.20 8.18
CA ALA A 127 -14.07 19.64 8.02
C ALA A 127 -12.73 20.41 7.87
N LYS A 128 -11.71 20.06 8.65
CA LYS A 128 -10.36 20.64 8.51
C LYS A 128 -9.72 20.29 7.18
N LEU A 129 -9.85 19.03 6.74
CA LEU A 129 -9.40 18.59 5.42
C LEU A 129 -10.05 19.44 4.31
N HIS A 130 -11.37 19.59 4.35
CA HIS A 130 -12.10 20.39 3.38
C HIS A 130 -11.65 21.86 3.40
N GLN A 131 -11.42 22.44 4.57
CA GLN A 131 -10.95 23.82 4.70
C GLN A 131 -9.56 24.01 4.06
N GLU A 132 -8.64 23.05 4.23
CA GLU A 132 -7.34 23.10 3.56
C GLU A 132 -7.50 23.07 2.05
N LEU A 133 -8.30 22.12 1.52
CA LEU A 133 -8.51 21.96 0.10
C LEU A 133 -9.12 23.22 -0.54
N ASP A 134 -10.12 23.82 0.10
CA ASP A 134 -10.75 25.06 -0.36
C ASP A 134 -9.72 26.23 -0.39
N THR A 135 -8.84 26.27 0.61
CA THR A 135 -7.82 27.33 0.72
C THR A 135 -6.68 27.15 -0.28
N VAL A 136 -6.19 25.91 -0.47
CA VAL A 136 -4.99 25.64 -1.27
C VAL A 136 -5.32 25.47 -2.76
N LEU A 137 -6.43 24.81 -3.06
CA LEU A 137 -6.80 24.41 -4.40
C LEU A 137 -7.92 25.27 -5.01
N GLY A 138 -8.87 25.74 -4.20
CA GLY A 138 -10.13 26.30 -4.72
C GLY A 138 -10.84 25.26 -5.59
N ASP A 139 -11.18 25.62 -6.83
CA ASP A 139 -11.89 24.75 -7.78
C ASP A 139 -10.98 23.95 -8.72
N ARG A 140 -9.67 24.18 -8.72
CA ARG A 140 -8.72 23.49 -9.60
C ARG A 140 -8.32 22.11 -9.07
N LEU A 141 -8.02 21.20 -9.95
CA LEU A 141 -7.47 19.89 -9.58
C LEU A 141 -6.07 20.03 -8.92
N PRO A 142 -5.74 19.18 -7.94
CA PRO A 142 -4.40 19.15 -7.36
C PRO A 142 -3.36 18.67 -8.39
N THR A 143 -2.12 19.14 -8.23
CA THR A 143 -0.96 18.74 -9.01
C THR A 143 0.16 18.27 -8.07
N MET A 144 1.25 17.73 -8.61
CA MET A 144 2.43 17.34 -7.81
C MET A 144 3.01 18.50 -7.01
N ASP A 145 2.92 19.73 -7.50
CA ASP A 145 3.41 20.93 -6.80
C ASP A 145 2.60 21.23 -5.53
N ASP A 146 1.36 20.74 -5.46
CA ASP A 146 0.48 20.96 -4.33
C ASP A 146 0.72 19.96 -3.19
N VAL A 147 1.32 18.80 -3.46
CA VAL A 147 1.54 17.74 -2.46
C VAL A 147 2.20 18.29 -1.19
N ARG A 148 3.21 19.16 -1.34
CA ARG A 148 3.91 19.79 -0.20
C ARG A 148 3.10 20.88 0.52
N ARG A 149 2.01 21.36 -0.09
CA ARG A 149 1.13 22.41 0.46
C ARG A 149 -0.10 21.83 1.16
N LEU A 150 -0.40 20.56 0.92
CA LEU A 150 -1.53 19.82 1.47
C LEU A 150 -1.11 19.10 2.78
N GLU A 151 -0.68 19.92 3.76
CA GLU A 151 -0.10 19.42 5.01
C GLU A 151 -1.11 18.66 5.88
N TYR A 152 -2.36 19.13 5.94
CA TYR A 152 -3.39 18.44 6.72
C TYR A 152 -3.85 17.16 6.03
N THR A 153 -3.93 17.16 4.71
CA THR A 153 -4.18 15.94 3.92
C THR A 153 -3.10 14.88 4.18
N GLU A 154 -1.82 15.28 4.23
CA GLU A 154 -0.73 14.38 4.61
C GLU A 154 -0.90 13.85 6.03
N ARG A 155 -1.28 14.71 7.01
CA ARG A 155 -1.53 14.29 8.39
C ARG A 155 -2.69 13.30 8.48
N VAL A 156 -3.76 13.50 7.73
CA VAL A 156 -4.90 12.58 7.62
C VAL A 156 -4.43 11.19 7.14
N MET A 157 -3.68 11.13 6.06
CA MET A 157 -3.15 9.88 5.53
C MET A 157 -2.16 9.21 6.49
N THR A 158 -1.29 10.01 7.14
CA THR A 158 -0.35 9.53 8.14
C THR A 158 -1.05 8.89 9.32
N GLU A 159 -2.08 9.54 9.86
CA GLU A 159 -2.86 9.02 10.99
C GLU A 159 -3.68 7.80 10.59
N SER A 160 -4.21 7.78 9.38
CA SER A 160 -4.89 6.59 8.85
C SER A 160 -3.96 5.38 8.81
N MET A 161 -2.75 5.53 8.29
CA MET A 161 -1.75 4.45 8.25
C MET A 161 -1.18 4.11 9.63
N ARG A 162 -1.28 5.01 10.63
CA ARG A 162 -1.00 4.67 12.02
C ARG A 162 -2.08 3.75 12.58
N CYS A 163 -3.36 4.14 12.43
CA CYS A 163 -4.51 3.36 12.92
C CYS A 163 -4.63 2.02 12.21
N TYR A 164 -4.51 2.02 10.89
CA TYR A 164 -4.70 0.84 10.04
C TYR A 164 -3.59 0.74 8.99
N PRO A 165 -2.37 0.35 9.40
CA PRO A 165 -1.26 0.20 8.46
C PRO A 165 -1.56 -0.94 7.48
N PRO A 166 -1.53 -0.70 6.15
CA PRO A 166 -1.72 -1.77 5.17
C PRO A 166 -0.77 -2.94 5.38
N VAL A 167 0.52 -2.67 5.63
CA VAL A 167 1.48 -3.65 6.11
C VAL A 167 1.49 -3.60 7.63
N TRP A 168 0.77 -4.50 8.27
CA TRP A 168 0.53 -4.52 9.71
C TRP A 168 1.58 -5.30 10.51
N VAL A 169 2.32 -6.18 9.83
CA VAL A 169 3.43 -6.98 10.36
C VAL A 169 4.43 -7.26 9.26
N MET A 170 5.70 -7.30 9.61
CA MET A 170 6.76 -7.76 8.72
C MET A 170 7.64 -8.81 9.39
N GLY A 171 8.13 -9.77 8.61
CA GLY A 171 9.01 -10.85 9.07
C GLY A 171 10.42 -10.70 8.52
N ARG A 172 11.40 -11.16 9.32
CA ARG A 172 12.78 -11.33 8.89
C ARG A 172 13.31 -12.65 9.42
N ARG A 173 14.07 -13.36 8.59
CA ARG A 173 14.80 -14.54 9.05
C ARG A 173 16.22 -14.12 9.42
N SER A 174 16.66 -14.44 10.65
CA SER A 174 18.02 -14.18 11.05
C SER A 174 18.98 -15.15 10.33
N ILE A 175 20.01 -14.63 9.66
CA ILE A 175 21.04 -15.42 8.98
C ILE A 175 22.14 -15.88 9.96
N GLY A 176 22.29 -15.19 11.08
CA GLY A 176 23.22 -15.51 12.16
C GLY A 176 22.56 -15.29 13.51
N SER A 177 23.25 -15.67 14.58
CA SER A 177 22.82 -15.34 15.94
C SER A 177 22.91 -13.83 16.15
N TYR A 178 21.86 -13.23 16.73
CA TYR A 178 21.76 -11.80 16.94
C TYR A 178 21.29 -11.46 18.35
N LYS A 179 21.94 -10.48 18.99
CA LYS A 179 21.62 -10.06 20.36
C LYS A 179 20.70 -8.83 20.36
N VAL A 180 19.57 -8.91 21.07
CA VAL A 180 18.63 -7.82 21.28
C VAL A 180 18.44 -7.63 22.79
N GLY A 181 18.99 -6.53 23.32
CA GLY A 181 19.05 -6.35 24.77
C GLY A 181 19.76 -7.51 25.44
N GLU A 182 19.10 -8.19 26.37
CA GLU A 182 19.63 -9.37 27.08
C GLU A 182 19.31 -10.71 26.39
N TYR A 183 18.48 -10.67 25.33
CA TYR A 183 18.05 -11.87 24.62
C TYR A 183 18.97 -12.17 23.43
N THR A 184 19.20 -13.44 23.18
CA THR A 184 19.91 -13.91 21.99
C THR A 184 18.91 -14.60 21.06
N ILE A 185 18.78 -14.09 19.85
CA ILE A 185 17.98 -14.67 18.76
C ILE A 185 18.88 -15.64 18.01
N PRO A 186 18.59 -16.96 17.99
CA PRO A 186 19.39 -17.92 17.23
C PRO A 186 19.33 -17.69 15.72
N ALA A 187 20.35 -18.18 15.02
CA ALA A 187 20.33 -18.23 13.56
C ALA A 187 19.11 -19.04 13.07
N GLY A 188 18.52 -18.60 11.95
CA GLY A 188 17.34 -19.22 11.35
C GLY A 188 16.00 -18.85 11.99
N SER A 189 16.01 -18.11 13.12
CA SER A 189 14.77 -17.63 13.76
C SER A 189 14.00 -16.68 12.85
N ILE A 190 12.66 -16.77 12.88
CA ILE A 190 11.78 -15.77 12.26
C ILE A 190 11.49 -14.72 13.32
N VAL A 191 11.86 -13.48 13.02
CA VAL A 191 11.58 -12.29 13.86
C VAL A 191 10.44 -11.52 13.21
N LEU A 192 9.36 -11.32 13.96
CA LEU A 192 8.23 -10.51 13.52
C LEU A 192 8.27 -9.14 14.19
N VAL A 193 8.06 -8.10 13.41
CA VAL A 193 7.90 -6.72 13.87
C VAL A 193 6.55 -6.22 13.38
N SER A 194 5.69 -5.77 14.29
CA SER A 194 4.33 -5.35 13.95
C SER A 194 4.20 -3.84 14.00
N GLN A 195 3.92 -3.25 12.85
CA GLN A 195 3.52 -1.85 12.72
C GLN A 195 2.24 -1.59 13.52
N TYR A 196 1.23 -2.47 13.38
CA TYR A 196 -0.03 -2.30 14.08
C TYR A 196 0.16 -2.20 15.60
N VAL A 197 0.93 -3.10 16.20
CA VAL A 197 1.19 -3.09 17.65
C VAL A 197 1.98 -1.85 18.07
N MET A 198 3.04 -1.52 17.34
CA MET A 198 3.88 -0.36 17.65
C MET A 198 3.12 0.95 17.51
N HIS A 199 2.34 1.11 16.44
CA HIS A 199 1.55 2.30 16.18
C HIS A 199 0.37 2.48 17.16
N HIS A 200 0.03 1.45 17.94
CA HIS A 200 -0.97 1.52 19.01
C HIS A 200 -0.36 1.47 20.42
N ASN A 201 0.96 1.63 20.55
CA ASN A 201 1.59 1.69 21.86
C ASN A 201 1.27 3.04 22.54
N GLU A 202 0.62 3.00 23.71
CA GLU A 202 0.21 4.19 24.49
C GLU A 202 1.38 5.06 24.93
N GLU A 203 2.58 4.49 25.08
CA GLU A 203 3.81 5.23 25.39
C GLU A 203 4.12 6.29 24.34
N TYR A 204 3.87 5.99 23.05
CA TYR A 204 4.17 6.88 21.93
C TYR A 204 2.93 7.59 21.39
N TYR A 205 1.74 7.01 21.61
CA TYR A 205 0.47 7.51 21.09
C TYR A 205 -0.61 7.49 22.18
N PRO A 206 -0.72 8.51 23.03
CA PRO A 206 -1.82 8.64 23.97
C PRO A 206 -3.17 8.53 23.24
N GLU A 207 -4.15 7.80 23.83
CA GLU A 207 -5.42 7.47 23.18
C GLU A 207 -5.20 6.81 21.81
N PRO A 208 -4.51 5.64 21.74
CA PRO A 208 -3.98 5.11 20.47
C PRO A 208 -5.05 4.71 19.46
N PHE A 209 -6.28 4.48 19.90
CA PHE A 209 -7.41 4.14 19.01
C PHE A 209 -8.20 5.34 18.52
N LYS A 210 -7.88 6.54 19.00
CA LYS A 210 -8.48 7.78 18.52
C LYS A 210 -7.79 8.23 17.23
N PHE A 211 -8.59 8.51 16.20
CA PHE A 211 -8.11 9.12 14.98
C PHE A 211 -7.93 10.63 15.20
N ASP A 212 -6.71 11.10 15.16
CA ASP A 212 -6.37 12.49 15.43
C ASP A 212 -5.19 12.94 14.54
N PRO A 213 -5.48 13.50 13.36
CA PRO A 213 -4.44 14.03 12.46
C PRO A 213 -3.56 15.13 13.07
N ASP A 214 -4.03 15.82 14.10
CA ASP A 214 -3.24 16.87 14.77
C ASP A 214 -2.08 16.31 15.60
N ARG A 215 -2.00 15.00 15.81
CA ARG A 215 -0.80 14.32 16.34
C ARG A 215 0.45 14.54 15.47
N TRP A 216 0.27 14.90 14.21
CA TRP A 216 1.35 14.94 13.21
C TRP A 216 1.88 16.34 12.94
N THR A 217 1.83 17.22 13.94
CA THR A 217 2.57 18.48 13.88
C THR A 217 4.08 18.21 13.84
N ALA A 218 4.85 19.15 13.30
CA ALA A 218 6.32 19.03 13.23
C ALA A 218 6.95 18.79 14.61
N GLU A 219 6.44 19.49 15.64
CA GLU A 219 6.88 19.33 17.03
C GLU A 219 6.63 17.94 17.57
N ASN A 220 5.40 17.42 17.40
CA ASN A 220 5.02 16.10 17.89
C ASN A 220 5.75 14.97 17.13
N ARG A 221 6.05 15.17 15.84
CA ARG A 221 6.88 14.21 15.07
C ARG A 221 8.30 14.16 15.63
N ALA A 222 8.89 15.31 15.92
CA ALA A 222 10.26 15.40 16.43
C ALA A 222 10.44 14.80 17.84
N SER A 223 9.39 14.79 18.66
CA SER A 223 9.43 14.27 20.03
C SER A 223 9.38 12.73 20.12
N ARG A 224 8.99 12.04 19.04
CA ARG A 224 8.84 10.59 19.05
C ARG A 224 10.12 9.86 18.61
N PRO A 225 10.41 8.67 19.16
CA PRO A 225 11.51 7.84 18.71
C PRO A 225 11.38 7.47 17.22
N LYS A 226 12.52 7.35 16.53
CA LYS A 226 12.60 7.15 15.08
C LYS A 226 11.71 6.03 14.53
N TYR A 227 11.58 4.91 15.21
CA TYR A 227 10.80 3.76 14.76
C TYR A 227 9.52 3.54 15.55
N SER A 228 8.99 4.56 16.21
CA SER A 228 7.62 4.52 16.74
C SER A 228 6.58 4.55 15.60
N TYR A 229 6.95 5.07 14.42
CA TYR A 229 6.13 5.09 13.21
C TYR A 229 6.97 4.63 12.01
N PHE A 230 6.56 3.52 11.36
CA PHE A 230 7.31 2.93 10.24
C PHE A 230 6.39 2.15 9.27
N PRO A 231 5.36 2.79 8.70
CA PRO A 231 4.39 2.11 7.82
C PRO A 231 5.04 1.54 6.56
N PHE A 232 6.15 2.12 6.12
CA PHE A 232 6.95 1.68 4.98
C PHE A 232 8.17 0.81 5.36
N GLY A 233 8.26 0.41 6.62
CA GLY A 233 9.39 -0.35 7.14
C GLY A 233 10.60 0.51 7.45
N GLY A 234 11.80 -0.02 7.24
CA GLY A 234 13.06 0.68 7.50
C GLY A 234 14.30 -0.11 7.17
N GLY A 235 15.45 0.59 7.16
CA GLY A 235 16.74 0.01 6.81
C GLY A 235 16.87 -0.33 5.31
N PRO A 236 17.73 -1.29 4.94
CA PRO A 236 17.98 -1.64 3.52
C PRO A 236 16.77 -2.21 2.78
N ARG A 237 15.70 -2.52 3.49
CA ARG A 237 14.44 -3.03 2.94
C ARG A 237 13.28 -2.04 3.11
N LEU A 238 13.60 -0.75 3.24
CA LEU A 238 12.61 0.33 3.16
C LEU A 238 11.84 0.22 1.85
N CYS A 239 10.54 0.53 1.88
CA CYS A 239 9.69 0.49 0.69
C CYS A 239 10.23 1.44 -0.40
N ILE A 240 10.51 0.89 -1.57
CA ILE A 240 10.97 1.68 -2.72
C ILE A 240 9.88 2.62 -3.24
N GLY A 241 8.60 2.24 -3.10
CA GLY A 241 7.43 3.02 -3.54
C GLY A 241 6.93 4.06 -2.53
N GLU A 242 7.65 4.31 -1.43
CA GLU A 242 7.17 5.21 -0.37
C GLU A 242 6.78 6.60 -0.89
N GLN A 243 7.66 7.25 -1.67
CA GLN A 243 7.41 8.59 -2.19
C GLN A 243 6.25 8.61 -3.19
N PHE A 244 6.14 7.56 -4.00
CA PHE A 244 5.03 7.41 -4.93
C PHE A 244 3.70 7.24 -4.18
N ALA A 245 3.66 6.36 -3.19
CA ALA A 245 2.46 6.10 -2.39
C ALA A 245 1.98 7.35 -1.63
N TRP A 246 2.91 8.17 -1.11
CA TRP A 246 2.56 9.46 -0.51
C TRP A 246 1.94 10.41 -1.52
N ALA A 247 2.57 10.61 -2.67
CA ALA A 247 2.08 11.52 -3.71
C ALA A 247 0.71 11.05 -4.24
N GLU A 248 0.58 9.77 -4.58
CA GLU A 248 -0.65 9.16 -5.08
C GLU A 248 -1.78 9.30 -4.06
N GLY A 249 -1.54 8.90 -2.81
CA GLY A 249 -2.55 8.95 -1.76
C GLY A 249 -3.04 10.36 -1.46
N ILE A 250 -2.14 11.33 -1.33
CA ILE A 250 -2.48 12.74 -1.10
C ILE A 250 -3.29 13.31 -2.26
N LEU A 251 -2.87 13.05 -3.52
CA LEU A 251 -3.57 13.56 -4.70
C LEU A 251 -4.96 12.94 -4.85
N ILE A 252 -5.13 11.65 -4.57
CA ILE A 252 -6.42 10.96 -4.63
C ILE A 252 -7.34 11.51 -3.52
N ILE A 253 -6.86 11.61 -2.28
CA ILE A 253 -7.65 12.16 -1.17
C ILE A 253 -8.09 13.59 -1.51
N ALA A 254 -7.17 14.44 -1.96
CA ALA A 254 -7.48 15.82 -2.29
C ALA A 254 -8.49 15.94 -3.44
N THR A 255 -8.30 15.16 -4.52
CA THR A 255 -9.18 15.18 -5.70
C THR A 255 -10.61 14.77 -5.34
N LEU A 256 -10.75 13.72 -4.55
CA LEU A 256 -12.07 13.21 -4.18
C LEU A 256 -12.75 14.07 -3.11
N ALA A 257 -12.02 14.43 -2.03
CA ALA A 257 -12.56 15.24 -0.95
C ALA A 257 -12.89 16.67 -1.37
N GLN A 258 -12.30 17.21 -2.43
CA GLN A 258 -12.64 18.51 -2.97
C GLN A 258 -14.09 18.59 -3.45
N ARG A 259 -14.65 17.47 -3.93
CA ARG A 259 -15.98 17.44 -4.55
C ARG A 259 -16.99 16.58 -3.82
N TRP A 260 -16.52 15.62 -3.01
CA TRP A 260 -17.36 14.61 -2.42
C TRP A 260 -17.11 14.48 -0.91
N LYS A 261 -18.20 14.27 -0.21
CA LYS A 261 -18.23 13.77 1.16
C LYS A 261 -18.62 12.30 1.12
N MET A 262 -17.95 11.47 1.91
CA MET A 262 -18.19 10.03 1.93
C MET A 262 -18.70 9.59 3.30
N GLY A 263 -19.96 9.20 3.36
CA GLY A 263 -20.59 8.68 4.58
C GLY A 263 -20.57 7.16 4.63
N TYR A 264 -20.19 6.57 5.75
CA TYR A 264 -20.22 5.12 5.94
C TYR A 264 -21.67 4.64 6.12
N GLU A 265 -22.11 3.66 5.29
CA GLU A 265 -23.51 3.24 5.26
C GLU A 265 -23.87 2.12 6.25
N SER A 266 -22.90 1.35 6.69
CA SER A 266 -23.19 0.18 7.53
C SER A 266 -23.31 0.54 9.01
N LYS A 267 -23.99 -0.30 9.78
CA LYS A 267 -24.08 -0.16 11.23
C LYS A 267 -22.94 -0.93 11.92
N GLY A 268 -22.24 -0.25 12.83
CA GLY A 268 -21.15 -0.82 13.60
C GLY A 268 -19.77 -0.65 12.97
N PRO A 269 -18.71 -1.00 13.68
CA PRO A 269 -17.33 -0.84 13.20
C PRO A 269 -17.01 -1.82 12.07
N VAL A 270 -16.10 -1.43 11.20
CA VAL A 270 -15.54 -2.31 10.19
C VAL A 270 -14.64 -3.34 10.88
N GLU A 271 -14.86 -4.63 10.62
CA GLU A 271 -14.00 -5.70 11.11
C GLU A 271 -12.65 -5.70 10.38
N LEU A 272 -11.58 -5.91 11.13
CA LEU A 272 -10.24 -6.09 10.57
C LEU A 272 -10.09 -7.48 9.97
N GLN A 273 -9.49 -7.55 8.79
CA GLN A 273 -9.07 -8.80 8.16
C GLN A 273 -7.55 -8.78 7.96
N PRO A 274 -6.76 -9.26 8.95
CA PRO A 274 -5.31 -9.29 8.87
C PRO A 274 -4.86 -10.47 8.01
N LEU A 275 -4.68 -10.19 6.73
CA LEU A 275 -4.09 -11.10 5.74
C LEU A 275 -2.64 -10.67 5.46
N ILE A 276 -2.17 -10.77 4.21
CA ILE A 276 -0.91 -10.16 3.77
C ILE A 276 -0.93 -8.64 4.03
N THR A 277 -2.08 -8.02 3.76
CA THR A 277 -2.39 -6.64 4.11
C THR A 277 -3.54 -6.59 5.10
N LEU A 278 -3.62 -5.52 5.88
CA LEU A 278 -4.73 -5.26 6.79
C LEU A 278 -5.91 -4.69 6.01
N ARG A 279 -6.86 -5.54 5.68
CA ARG A 279 -8.06 -5.18 4.91
C ARG A 279 -9.26 -4.86 5.80
N PRO A 280 -10.16 -3.99 5.34
CA PRO A 280 -11.51 -3.95 5.86
C PRO A 280 -12.26 -5.20 5.39
N LYS A 281 -12.76 -6.03 6.31
CA LYS A 281 -13.49 -7.26 5.99
C LYS A 281 -14.79 -6.93 5.25
N GLY A 282 -14.92 -7.46 4.04
CA GLY A 282 -16.06 -7.18 3.17
C GLY A 282 -16.06 -5.79 2.50
N GLY A 283 -14.95 -5.05 2.62
CA GLY A 283 -14.82 -3.70 2.07
C GLY A 283 -15.52 -2.63 2.91
N VAL A 284 -15.49 -1.39 2.43
CA VAL A 284 -16.15 -0.24 3.07
C VAL A 284 -17.20 0.32 2.11
N LYS A 285 -18.46 0.14 2.43
CA LYS A 285 -19.55 0.73 1.65
C LYS A 285 -19.77 2.18 2.06
N MET A 286 -19.67 3.08 1.10
CA MET A 286 -19.75 4.50 1.31
C MET A 286 -20.87 5.12 0.47
N LYS A 287 -21.63 6.04 1.07
CA LYS A 287 -22.56 6.91 0.36
C LYS A 287 -21.82 8.18 -0.04
N LEU A 288 -21.90 8.53 -1.31
CA LEU A 288 -21.32 9.75 -1.86
C LEU A 288 -22.32 10.88 -1.80
N GLU A 289 -21.93 12.00 -1.22
CA GLU A 289 -22.69 13.26 -1.21
C GLU A 289 -21.81 14.35 -1.82
N ARG A 290 -22.38 15.13 -2.74
CA ARG A 290 -21.64 16.23 -3.35
C ARG A 290 -21.50 17.38 -2.35
N ARG A 291 -20.32 17.96 -2.26
CA ARG A 291 -20.07 19.19 -1.49
C ARG A 291 -20.65 20.40 -2.14
#